data_757b22243c30ce4ae07e866639110012
#
_entry.id   757b22243c30ce4ae07e866639110012
#
_cell.length_a   1.000
_cell.length_b   1.000
_cell.length_c   1.000
_cell.angle_alpha   90.00
_cell.angle_beta   90.00
_cell.angle_gamma   90.00
#
_symmetry.space_group_name_H-M   'P 1'
#
loop_
_entity.id
_entity.type
_entity.pdbx_description
1 polymer ?
#
loop_
_entity_poly.entity_id
_entity_poly.type
_entity_poly.pdbx_seq_one_letter_code
_entity_poly.pdbx_strand_id
1 'polypeptide(L)'
;MRAIVQDQYGTSDQLALTEVPDPTPGPGEVLIRVAAAGVDRGTWHVMTGLPLLARLGLGLRRPKDRIPGRDVAGTIIALGDGVTEHAIGDAVYGTARGSFAELAVLPLTRLAPCPSSITVEEAAAVPVSGLTALQALRKAGVGRGDRVLVVGASGGVGTFAVQLAVDLGATVTGVSGPAKAELVRSLGAARVIDHTTTSLRDLEEQFDAILDIGGHRSVAELRSLLTERGTLVIVGSEGGGRWLGGLERSVGAALLSPFVRQ
;
A
#
# COMPACT_ATOMS: atom_id res chain seq x y z
N MET A 1 3.89 18.21 21.32
CA MET A 1 4.71 17.67 20.22
C MET A 1 4.50 18.47 18.95
N ARG A 2 5.48 18.47 18.05
CA ARG A 2 5.29 19.00 16.69
C ARG A 2 4.67 17.94 15.81
N ALA A 3 3.75 18.35 14.93
CA ALA A 3 3.11 17.50 13.95
C ALA A 3 2.81 18.26 12.66
N ILE A 4 2.75 17.54 11.55
CA ILE A 4 2.16 18.06 10.33
C ILE A 4 0.65 17.96 10.48
N VAL A 5 -0.04 19.11 10.35
CA VAL A 5 -1.49 19.21 10.53
C VAL A 5 -2.15 19.63 9.23
N GLN A 6 -3.33 19.07 8.98
CA GLN A 6 -4.16 19.35 7.83
C GLN A 6 -5.61 19.63 8.28
N ASP A 7 -6.12 20.83 8.03
CA ASP A 7 -7.49 21.21 8.39
C ASP A 7 -8.46 21.19 7.21
N GLN A 8 -7.96 21.12 5.98
CA GLN A 8 -8.75 21.07 4.75
C GLN A 8 -8.15 20.07 3.77
N TYR A 9 -8.99 19.50 2.93
CA TYR A 9 -8.51 18.67 1.80
C TYR A 9 -7.82 19.54 0.75
N GLY A 10 -6.71 19.06 0.22
CA GLY A 10 -5.97 19.77 -0.83
C GLY A 10 -4.63 19.12 -1.14
N THR A 11 -3.74 19.92 -1.68
CA THR A 11 -2.35 19.55 -1.97
C THR A 11 -1.46 19.78 -0.75
N SER A 12 -0.16 19.61 -0.89
CA SER A 12 0.82 19.87 0.17
C SER A 12 0.75 21.26 0.78
N ASP A 13 0.19 22.24 0.07
CA ASP A 13 0.00 23.62 0.56
C ASP A 13 -0.95 23.71 1.76
N GLN A 14 -1.76 22.67 1.99
CA GLN A 14 -2.65 22.56 3.14
C GLN A 14 -1.98 21.94 4.37
N LEU A 15 -0.73 21.57 4.28
CA LEU A 15 0.04 20.98 5.37
C LEU A 15 0.80 22.05 6.12
N ALA A 16 0.64 22.09 7.44
CA ALA A 16 1.35 23.01 8.31
C ALA A 16 2.04 22.30 9.47
N LEU A 17 3.28 22.64 9.76
CA LEU A 17 3.95 22.21 10.99
C LEU A 17 3.39 22.99 12.16
N THR A 18 2.81 22.29 13.14
CA THR A 18 2.08 22.91 14.25
C THR A 18 2.39 22.17 15.55
N GLU A 19 2.40 22.89 16.67
CA GLU A 19 2.42 22.28 17.99
C GLU A 19 1.03 21.80 18.38
N VAL A 20 0.96 20.55 18.82
CA VAL A 20 -0.28 19.89 19.27
C VAL A 20 -0.02 19.19 20.61
N PRO A 21 -1.05 18.92 21.42
CA PRO A 21 -0.89 18.12 22.64
C PRO A 21 -0.27 16.76 22.35
N ASP A 22 0.53 16.27 23.29
CA ASP A 22 1.05 14.91 23.19
C ASP A 22 -0.09 13.90 23.35
N PRO A 23 -0.14 12.85 22.51
CA PRO A 23 -1.14 11.81 22.65
C PRO A 23 -0.79 10.88 23.82
N THR A 24 -1.82 10.25 24.38
CA THR A 24 -1.69 9.24 25.46
C THR A 24 -2.20 7.89 24.93
N PRO A 25 -1.44 6.79 25.13
CA PRO A 25 -1.90 5.47 24.70
C PRO A 25 -3.07 5.00 25.56
N GLY A 26 -4.11 4.47 24.92
CA GLY A 26 -5.22 3.79 25.58
C GLY A 26 -4.91 2.33 25.91
N PRO A 27 -5.88 1.58 26.49
CA PRO A 27 -5.71 0.15 26.73
C PRO A 27 -5.38 -0.62 25.45
N GLY A 28 -4.34 -1.48 25.49
CA GLY A 28 -3.87 -2.25 24.34
C GLY A 28 -3.16 -1.43 23.26
N GLU A 29 -2.72 -0.22 23.59
CA GLU A 29 -1.96 0.67 22.70
C GLU A 29 -0.58 0.99 23.28
N VAL A 30 0.32 1.39 22.40
CA VAL A 30 1.65 1.91 22.80
C VAL A 30 1.84 3.31 22.25
N LEU A 31 2.60 4.14 22.96
CA LEU A 31 3.10 5.42 22.46
C LEU A 31 4.54 5.24 22.00
N ILE A 32 4.82 5.63 20.78
CA ILE A 32 6.18 5.61 20.23
C ILE A 32 6.69 7.02 19.98
N ARG A 33 8.01 7.17 20.13
CA ARG A 33 8.75 8.27 19.51
C ARG A 33 9.03 7.89 18.08
N VAL A 34 8.49 8.66 17.15
CA VAL A 34 8.64 8.41 15.71
C VAL A 34 10.08 8.71 15.29
N ALA A 35 10.72 7.74 14.68
CA ALA A 35 12.03 7.90 14.05
C ALA A 35 11.90 8.12 12.54
N ALA A 36 10.96 7.41 11.90
CA ALA A 36 10.65 7.57 10.48
C ALA A 36 9.17 7.32 10.21
N ALA A 37 8.62 7.98 9.19
CA ALA A 37 7.25 7.80 8.73
C ALA A 37 7.23 7.64 7.20
N GLY A 38 6.54 6.62 6.72
CA GLY A 38 6.40 6.34 5.30
C GLY A 38 5.37 7.25 4.61
N VAL A 39 5.63 7.58 3.35
CA VAL A 39 4.71 8.30 2.48
C VAL A 39 4.19 7.33 1.43
N ASP A 40 2.94 6.94 1.55
CA ASP A 40 2.27 6.03 0.64
C ASP A 40 1.16 6.74 -0.17
N ARG A 41 0.66 6.06 -1.21
CA ARG A 41 -0.41 6.61 -2.05
C ARG A 41 -1.72 6.79 -1.29
N GLY A 42 -2.00 5.94 -0.30
CA GLY A 42 -3.17 6.08 0.57
C GLY A 42 -3.14 7.38 1.37
N THR A 43 -1.98 7.77 1.88
CA THR A 43 -1.77 9.06 2.55
C THR A 43 -2.09 10.23 1.62
N TRP A 44 -1.68 10.16 0.35
CA TRP A 44 -2.05 11.18 -0.65
C TRP A 44 -3.58 11.25 -0.86
N HIS A 45 -4.27 10.11 -0.93
CA HIS A 45 -5.73 10.07 -1.06
C HIS A 45 -6.43 10.70 0.16
N VAL A 46 -5.94 10.42 1.36
CA VAL A 46 -6.45 11.05 2.60
C VAL A 46 -6.21 12.55 2.58
N MET A 47 -5.02 13.00 2.18
CA MET A 47 -4.66 14.40 2.10
C MET A 47 -5.53 15.16 1.10
N THR A 48 -5.73 14.64 -0.09
CA THR A 48 -6.52 15.29 -1.14
C THR A 48 -8.02 15.10 -0.97
N GLY A 49 -8.43 14.09 -0.19
CA GLY A 49 -9.83 13.67 -0.09
C GLY A 49 -10.38 13.18 -1.43
N LEU A 50 -9.53 12.59 -2.25
CA LEU A 50 -9.90 12.03 -3.55
C LEU A 50 -9.73 10.50 -3.53
N PRO A 51 -10.64 9.77 -4.19
CA PRO A 51 -11.85 10.23 -4.85
C PRO A 51 -12.89 10.79 -3.86
N LEU A 52 -13.81 11.63 -4.35
CA LEU A 52 -14.79 12.31 -3.47
C LEU A 52 -15.65 11.34 -2.68
N LEU A 53 -15.95 10.15 -3.23
CA LEU A 53 -16.70 9.11 -2.52
C LEU A 53 -15.98 8.64 -1.24
N ALA A 54 -14.66 8.63 -1.21
CA ALA A 54 -13.88 8.26 -0.04
C ALA A 54 -14.13 9.20 1.17
N ARG A 55 -14.57 10.43 0.92
CA ARG A 55 -14.91 11.40 1.98
C ARG A 55 -16.06 10.94 2.88
N LEU A 56 -16.90 10.02 2.45
CA LEU A 56 -17.88 9.38 3.32
C LEU A 56 -17.22 8.68 4.52
N GLY A 57 -16.05 8.09 4.32
CA GLY A 57 -15.23 7.49 5.38
C GLY A 57 -14.22 8.45 6.02
N LEU A 58 -13.59 9.30 5.21
CA LEU A 58 -12.49 10.18 5.62
C LEU A 58 -12.94 11.50 6.26
N GLY A 59 -14.21 11.88 6.07
CA GLY A 59 -14.79 13.16 6.50
C GLY A 59 -15.29 13.98 5.31
N LEU A 60 -16.55 14.42 5.34
CA LEU A 60 -17.21 15.02 4.16
C LEU A 60 -16.57 16.35 3.72
N ARG A 61 -16.27 17.23 4.67
CA ARG A 61 -15.79 18.59 4.40
C ARG A 61 -14.32 18.78 4.73
N ARG A 62 -13.80 18.06 5.71
CA ARG A 62 -12.42 18.09 6.20
C ARG A 62 -11.99 16.70 6.65
N PRO A 63 -10.69 16.40 6.69
CA PRO A 63 -10.20 15.13 7.24
C PRO A 63 -10.68 14.92 8.69
N LYS A 64 -11.05 13.70 9.02
CA LYS A 64 -11.36 13.31 10.41
C LYS A 64 -10.10 13.34 11.27
N ASP A 65 -9.03 12.76 10.73
CA ASP A 65 -7.71 12.75 11.35
C ASP A 65 -6.93 13.96 10.82
N ARG A 66 -6.62 14.91 11.69
CA ARG A 66 -5.92 16.15 11.30
C ARG A 66 -4.44 15.94 11.01
N ILE A 67 -3.83 14.91 11.60
CA ILE A 67 -2.43 14.56 11.38
C ILE A 67 -2.42 13.45 10.33
N PRO A 68 -1.85 13.68 9.12
CA PRO A 68 -1.76 12.65 8.09
C PRO A 68 -0.67 11.62 8.41
N GLY A 69 -0.54 10.61 7.52
CA GLY A 69 0.43 9.54 7.64
C GLY A 69 -0.13 8.31 8.34
N ARG A 70 0.40 7.16 7.93
CA ARG A 70 0.03 5.85 8.46
C ARG A 70 1.24 5.03 8.84
N ASP A 71 2.15 4.85 7.90
CA ASP A 71 3.34 4.03 8.09
C ASP A 71 4.31 4.70 9.04
N VAL A 72 4.85 3.94 9.99
CA VAL A 72 5.71 4.48 11.02
C VAL A 72 6.67 3.42 11.55
N ALA A 73 7.87 3.85 11.92
CA ALA A 73 8.80 3.10 12.76
C ALA A 73 9.38 4.01 13.83
N GLY A 74 9.70 3.45 15.00
CA GLY A 74 10.19 4.21 16.12
C GLY A 74 10.39 3.36 17.35
N THR A 75 10.53 4.02 18.51
CA THR A 75 10.81 3.40 19.80
C THR A 75 9.65 3.60 20.77
N ILE A 76 9.22 2.56 21.46
CA ILE A 76 8.18 2.63 22.47
C ILE A 76 8.67 3.47 23.65
N ILE A 77 7.89 4.47 24.05
CA ILE A 77 8.18 5.37 25.18
C ILE A 77 7.13 5.31 26.30
N ALA A 78 5.93 4.77 26.01
CA ALA A 78 4.92 4.49 27.03
C ALA A 78 4.01 3.34 26.58
N LEU A 79 3.47 2.63 27.57
CA LEU A 79 2.56 1.50 27.38
C LEU A 79 1.19 1.87 27.97
N GLY A 80 0.14 1.55 27.24
CA GLY A 80 -1.22 1.60 27.77
C GLY A 80 -1.56 0.38 28.61
N ASP A 81 -2.70 0.42 29.28
CA ASP A 81 -3.15 -0.67 30.15
C ASP A 81 -3.27 -2.00 29.41
N GLY A 82 -2.82 -3.09 30.02
CA GLY A 82 -2.89 -4.44 29.49
C GLY A 82 -1.81 -4.79 28.45
N VAL A 83 -0.88 -3.91 28.17
CA VAL A 83 0.27 -4.20 27.26
C VAL A 83 1.33 -4.94 28.06
N THR A 84 1.56 -6.21 27.74
CA THR A 84 2.56 -7.09 28.40
C THR A 84 3.59 -7.69 27.45
N GLU A 85 3.32 -7.61 26.12
CA GLU A 85 4.15 -8.25 25.08
C GLU A 85 5.32 -7.37 24.61
N HIS A 86 5.35 -6.11 25.03
CA HIS A 86 6.35 -5.12 24.67
C HIS A 86 6.87 -4.37 25.88
N ALA A 87 8.06 -3.80 25.75
CA ALA A 87 8.72 -2.97 26.76
C ALA A 87 9.03 -1.56 26.23
N ILE A 88 9.15 -0.60 27.16
CA ILE A 88 9.71 0.72 26.84
C ILE A 88 11.15 0.53 26.35
N GLY A 89 11.45 1.15 25.22
CA GLY A 89 12.73 1.01 24.52
C GLY A 89 12.71 0.05 23.33
N ASP A 90 11.65 -0.75 23.16
CA ASP A 90 11.53 -1.64 22.01
C ASP A 90 11.44 -0.83 20.70
N ALA A 91 12.23 -1.26 19.70
CA ALA A 91 12.11 -0.76 18.33
C ALA A 91 10.96 -1.47 17.62
N VAL A 92 10.00 -0.71 17.10
CA VAL A 92 8.79 -1.23 16.46
C VAL A 92 8.47 -0.48 15.18
N TYR A 93 7.71 -1.15 14.30
CA TYR A 93 7.14 -0.53 13.11
C TYR A 93 5.70 -0.99 12.92
N GLY A 94 4.92 -0.21 12.18
CA GLY A 94 3.52 -0.55 11.98
C GLY A 94 2.70 0.57 11.37
N THR A 95 1.38 0.54 11.62
CA THR A 95 0.47 1.59 11.14
C THR A 95 -0.17 2.34 12.29
N ALA A 96 0.01 3.67 12.30
CA ALA A 96 -0.60 4.58 13.25
C ALA A 96 -1.73 5.39 12.60
N ARG A 97 -2.47 6.12 13.41
CA ARG A 97 -3.25 7.27 12.97
C ARG A 97 -2.40 8.52 13.20
N GLY A 98 -2.01 9.19 12.10
CA GLY A 98 -1.23 10.42 12.23
C GLY A 98 0.26 10.20 12.50
N SER A 99 0.96 9.47 11.60
CA SER A 99 2.39 9.20 11.76
C SER A 99 3.31 10.40 11.43
N PHE A 100 2.79 11.47 10.82
CA PHE A 100 3.59 12.66 10.52
C PHE A 100 3.69 13.58 11.74
N ALA A 101 4.21 13.05 12.84
CA ALA A 101 4.36 13.72 14.13
C ALA A 101 5.58 13.17 14.88
N GLU A 102 6.02 13.87 15.93
CA GLU A 102 7.12 13.38 16.78
C GLU A 102 6.73 12.15 17.62
N LEU A 103 5.43 12.02 17.94
CA LEU A 103 4.87 10.92 18.71
C LEU A 103 3.66 10.34 18.00
N ALA A 104 3.47 9.03 18.09
CA ALA A 104 2.31 8.33 17.51
C ALA A 104 1.83 7.22 18.43
N VAL A 105 0.50 6.99 18.45
CA VAL A 105 -0.13 5.89 19.17
C VAL A 105 -0.45 4.77 18.19
N LEU A 106 -0.07 3.54 18.56
CA LEU A 106 -0.34 2.34 17.78
C LEU A 106 -1.04 1.28 18.64
N PRO A 107 -2.14 0.67 18.15
CA PRO A 107 -2.68 -0.51 18.79
C PRO A 107 -1.76 -1.72 18.56
N LEU A 108 -1.66 -2.62 19.53
CA LEU A 108 -0.84 -3.84 19.46
C LEU A 108 -1.08 -4.67 18.20
N THR A 109 -2.33 -4.69 17.71
CA THR A 109 -2.71 -5.43 16.49
C THR A 109 -2.15 -4.85 15.19
N ARG A 110 -1.48 -3.69 15.26
CA ARG A 110 -0.97 -2.97 14.10
C ARG A 110 0.50 -2.63 14.18
N LEU A 111 1.22 -3.26 15.07
CA LEU A 111 2.67 -3.10 15.20
C LEU A 111 3.37 -4.45 15.23
N ALA A 112 4.64 -4.43 14.90
CA ALA A 112 5.55 -5.56 15.01
C ALA A 112 6.94 -5.07 15.48
N PRO A 113 7.76 -5.94 16.08
CA PRO A 113 9.16 -5.64 16.36
C PRO A 113 9.90 -5.29 15.06
N CYS A 114 10.72 -4.24 15.10
CA CYS A 114 11.54 -3.85 13.97
C CYS A 114 12.66 -4.87 13.75
N PRO A 115 12.79 -5.49 12.55
CA PRO A 115 13.89 -6.42 12.28
C PRO A 115 15.23 -5.69 12.33
N SER A 116 16.22 -6.30 12.99
CA SER A 116 17.58 -5.73 13.09
C SER A 116 18.35 -5.72 11.76
N SER A 117 17.85 -6.40 10.73
CA SER A 117 18.48 -6.51 9.41
C SER A 117 18.15 -5.34 8.47
N ILE A 118 17.25 -4.45 8.85
CA ILE A 118 16.84 -3.27 8.06
C ILE A 118 16.94 -2.01 8.90
N THR A 119 17.07 -0.86 8.24
CA THR A 119 17.07 0.43 8.93
C THR A 119 15.65 0.81 9.37
N VAL A 120 15.55 1.78 10.28
CA VAL A 120 14.25 2.28 10.73
C VAL A 120 13.46 2.97 9.62
N GLU A 121 14.15 3.61 8.67
CA GLU A 121 13.58 4.23 7.49
C GLU A 121 13.00 3.18 6.54
N GLU A 122 13.73 2.08 6.32
CA GLU A 122 13.22 0.95 5.54
C GLU A 122 12.01 0.32 6.21
N ALA A 123 12.07 0.10 7.53
CA ALA A 123 10.94 -0.44 8.30
C ALA A 123 9.69 0.44 8.18
N ALA A 124 9.85 1.78 8.22
CA ALA A 124 8.74 2.72 8.06
C ALA A 124 8.09 2.70 6.66
N ALA A 125 8.74 2.15 5.65
CA ALA A 125 8.19 2.03 4.30
C ALA A 125 7.41 0.73 4.04
N VAL A 126 7.45 -0.22 4.99
CA VAL A 126 6.89 -1.58 4.81
C VAL A 126 5.38 -1.67 5.04
N PRO A 127 4.77 -1.11 6.10
CA PRO A 127 3.49 -1.59 6.60
C PRO A 127 2.35 -1.57 5.58
N VAL A 128 1.97 -0.41 5.06
CA VAL A 128 0.85 -0.31 4.11
C VAL A 128 1.18 -1.01 2.80
N SER A 129 2.33 -0.74 2.22
CA SER A 129 2.71 -1.27 0.90
C SER A 129 2.98 -2.78 0.94
N GLY A 130 3.74 -3.25 1.93
CA GLY A 130 4.06 -4.67 2.10
C GLY A 130 2.83 -5.52 2.43
N LEU A 131 1.98 -5.06 3.37
CA LEU A 131 0.74 -5.76 3.70
C LEU A 131 -0.24 -5.80 2.51
N THR A 132 -0.36 -4.72 1.75
CA THR A 132 -1.19 -4.69 0.54
C THR A 132 -0.71 -5.72 -0.48
N ALA A 133 0.59 -5.77 -0.75
CA ALA A 133 1.17 -6.75 -1.67
C ALA A 133 0.96 -8.20 -1.18
N LEU A 134 1.22 -8.47 0.10
CA LEU A 134 1.03 -9.78 0.71
C LEU A 134 -0.44 -10.25 0.63
N GLN A 135 -1.38 -9.37 0.97
CA GLN A 135 -2.80 -9.69 0.89
C GLN A 135 -3.26 -9.93 -0.55
N ALA A 136 -2.74 -9.16 -1.52
CA ALA A 136 -3.06 -9.34 -2.93
C ALA A 136 -2.57 -10.69 -3.45
N LEU A 137 -1.33 -11.08 -3.12
CA LEU A 137 -0.76 -12.40 -3.50
C LEU A 137 -1.51 -13.56 -2.85
N ARG A 138 -1.85 -13.45 -1.56
CA ARG A 138 -2.67 -14.45 -0.86
C ARG A 138 -4.05 -14.60 -1.46
N LYS A 139 -4.70 -13.48 -1.80
CA LYS A 139 -6.01 -13.49 -2.45
C LYS A 139 -5.96 -14.11 -3.85
N ALA A 140 -4.86 -13.89 -4.58
CA ALA A 140 -4.64 -14.53 -5.87
C ALA A 140 -4.29 -16.00 -5.77
N GLY A 141 -3.94 -16.52 -4.58
CA GLY A 141 -3.51 -17.89 -4.37
C GLY A 141 -2.13 -18.19 -4.95
N VAL A 142 -1.27 -17.17 -5.08
CA VAL A 142 0.05 -17.32 -5.71
C VAL A 142 0.94 -18.28 -4.94
N GLY A 143 1.55 -19.22 -5.68
CA GLY A 143 2.46 -20.23 -5.17
C GLY A 143 3.59 -20.58 -6.14
N ARG A 144 4.31 -21.63 -5.79
CA ARG A 144 5.47 -22.11 -6.56
C ARG A 144 5.08 -22.51 -7.98
N GLY A 145 5.81 -21.97 -8.96
CA GLY A 145 5.64 -22.26 -10.37
C GLY A 145 4.62 -21.41 -11.10
N ASP A 146 3.83 -20.58 -10.38
CA ASP A 146 2.87 -19.68 -10.99
C ASP A 146 3.57 -18.59 -11.81
N ARG A 147 2.94 -18.16 -12.88
CA ARG A 147 3.32 -17.00 -13.68
C ARG A 147 2.50 -15.80 -13.21
N VAL A 148 3.19 -14.78 -12.70
CA VAL A 148 2.56 -13.61 -12.09
C VAL A 148 2.88 -12.34 -12.89
N LEU A 149 1.85 -11.61 -13.32
CA LEU A 149 2.00 -10.28 -13.91
C LEU A 149 1.74 -9.22 -12.85
N VAL A 150 2.72 -8.35 -12.61
CA VAL A 150 2.60 -7.22 -11.68
C VAL A 150 2.55 -5.92 -12.48
N VAL A 151 1.36 -5.33 -12.61
CA VAL A 151 1.16 -4.05 -13.31
C VAL A 151 1.39 -2.90 -12.33
N GLY A 152 2.39 -2.06 -12.61
CA GLY A 152 2.88 -1.03 -11.68
C GLY A 152 3.97 -1.56 -10.74
N ALA A 153 4.79 -2.49 -11.23
CA ALA A 153 5.84 -3.21 -10.49
C ALA A 153 6.88 -2.31 -9.80
N SER A 154 7.09 -1.09 -10.27
CA SER A 154 8.07 -0.14 -9.72
C SER A 154 7.51 0.83 -8.69
N GLY A 155 6.23 0.71 -8.32
CA GLY A 155 5.59 1.50 -7.27
C GLY A 155 5.81 0.91 -5.87
N GLY A 156 5.37 1.61 -4.81
CA GLY A 156 5.53 1.14 -3.42
C GLY A 156 5.02 -0.29 -3.23
N VAL A 157 3.74 -0.55 -3.51
CA VAL A 157 3.15 -1.90 -3.42
C VAL A 157 3.79 -2.86 -4.44
N GLY A 158 4.09 -2.38 -5.66
CA GLY A 158 4.64 -3.20 -6.75
C GLY A 158 5.99 -3.82 -6.43
N THR A 159 6.88 -3.06 -5.80
CA THR A 159 8.21 -3.55 -5.41
C THR A 159 8.14 -4.67 -4.38
N PHE A 160 7.22 -4.58 -3.41
CA PHE A 160 6.95 -5.68 -2.48
C PHE A 160 6.28 -6.86 -3.16
N ALA A 161 5.33 -6.61 -4.08
CA ALA A 161 4.65 -7.68 -4.79
C ALA A 161 5.61 -8.53 -5.63
N VAL A 162 6.58 -7.90 -6.30
CA VAL A 162 7.62 -8.62 -7.06
C VAL A 162 8.44 -9.51 -6.12
N GLN A 163 9.00 -8.95 -5.05
CA GLN A 163 9.87 -9.68 -4.11
C GLN A 163 9.13 -10.84 -3.44
N LEU A 164 7.94 -10.59 -2.92
CA LEU A 164 7.13 -11.62 -2.24
C LEU A 164 6.68 -12.73 -3.21
N ALA A 165 6.33 -12.40 -4.46
CA ALA A 165 5.97 -13.41 -5.44
C ALA A 165 7.17 -14.29 -5.80
N VAL A 166 8.37 -13.71 -5.95
CA VAL A 166 9.61 -14.46 -6.18
C VAL A 166 9.94 -15.36 -4.99
N ASP A 167 9.78 -14.88 -3.76
CA ASP A 167 9.99 -15.66 -2.54
C ASP A 167 9.03 -16.85 -2.44
N LEU A 168 7.79 -16.67 -2.90
CA LEU A 168 6.80 -17.76 -3.02
C LEU A 168 7.14 -18.78 -4.13
N GLY A 169 8.18 -18.53 -4.93
CA GLY A 169 8.64 -19.39 -6.02
C GLY A 169 7.90 -19.20 -7.33
N ALA A 170 7.22 -18.06 -7.52
CA ALA A 170 6.58 -17.70 -8.77
C ALA A 170 7.57 -17.08 -9.77
N THR A 171 7.23 -17.16 -11.06
CA THR A 171 7.92 -16.43 -12.13
C THR A 171 7.23 -15.11 -12.38
N VAL A 172 7.92 -13.99 -12.12
CA VAL A 172 7.33 -12.66 -12.15
C VAL A 172 7.68 -11.92 -13.44
N THR A 173 6.64 -11.43 -14.13
CA THR A 173 6.74 -10.41 -15.17
C THR A 173 6.26 -9.07 -14.59
N GLY A 174 7.15 -8.07 -14.53
CA GLY A 174 6.83 -6.73 -14.04
C GLY A 174 6.51 -5.77 -15.18
N VAL A 175 5.51 -4.91 -15.00
CA VAL A 175 5.21 -3.80 -15.93
C VAL A 175 5.61 -2.48 -15.27
N SER A 176 6.52 -1.74 -15.91
CA SER A 176 6.99 -0.45 -15.41
C SER A 176 7.37 0.49 -16.57
N GLY A 177 7.70 1.74 -16.27
CA GLY A 177 8.35 2.61 -17.24
C GLY A 177 9.85 2.29 -17.37
N PRO A 178 10.49 2.75 -18.46
CA PRO A 178 11.89 2.38 -18.80
C PRO A 178 12.90 2.80 -17.74
N ALA A 179 12.71 3.96 -17.11
CA ALA A 179 13.62 4.49 -16.09
C ALA A 179 13.72 3.62 -14.81
N LYS A 180 12.74 2.75 -14.58
CA LYS A 180 12.68 1.88 -13.39
C LYS A 180 12.75 0.39 -13.74
N ALA A 181 13.01 0.04 -14.99
CA ALA A 181 13.05 -1.36 -15.41
C ALA A 181 14.17 -2.14 -14.71
N GLU A 182 15.32 -1.53 -14.50
CA GLU A 182 16.45 -2.15 -13.81
C GLU A 182 16.14 -2.42 -12.34
N LEU A 183 15.50 -1.47 -11.65
CA LEU A 183 15.02 -1.69 -10.29
C LEU A 183 14.11 -2.93 -10.23
N VAL A 184 13.14 -3.05 -11.14
CA VAL A 184 12.20 -4.18 -11.12
C VAL A 184 12.92 -5.52 -11.37
N ARG A 185 13.95 -5.53 -12.25
CA ARG A 185 14.80 -6.73 -12.45
C ARG A 185 15.60 -7.08 -11.20
N SER A 186 16.22 -6.09 -10.56
CA SER A 186 17.02 -6.31 -9.35
C SER A 186 16.21 -6.86 -8.17
N LEU A 187 14.88 -6.63 -8.17
CA LEU A 187 13.95 -7.22 -7.21
C LEU A 187 13.56 -8.68 -7.52
N GLY A 188 14.08 -9.25 -8.62
CA GLY A 188 13.88 -10.63 -8.98
C GLY A 188 12.85 -10.89 -10.08
N ALA A 189 12.31 -9.86 -10.76
CA ALA A 189 11.44 -10.08 -11.90
C ALA A 189 12.21 -10.73 -13.06
N ALA A 190 11.72 -11.86 -13.55
CA ALA A 190 12.31 -12.59 -14.66
C ALA A 190 12.22 -11.82 -15.99
N ARG A 191 11.17 -11.01 -16.14
CA ARG A 191 10.93 -10.16 -17.31
C ARG A 191 10.36 -8.81 -16.87
N VAL A 192 10.74 -7.75 -17.59
CA VAL A 192 10.14 -6.42 -17.41
C VAL A 192 9.61 -5.93 -18.75
N ILE A 193 8.35 -5.53 -18.75
CA ILE A 193 7.65 -4.94 -19.88
C ILE A 193 7.63 -3.42 -19.70
N ASP A 194 8.15 -2.72 -20.68
CA ASP A 194 8.01 -1.26 -20.76
C ASP A 194 6.65 -0.90 -21.35
N HIS A 195 5.79 -0.33 -20.52
CA HIS A 195 4.42 0.06 -20.89
C HIS A 195 4.37 1.21 -21.92
N THR A 196 5.48 1.89 -22.19
CA THR A 196 5.54 2.99 -23.15
C THR A 196 5.78 2.50 -24.58
N THR A 197 6.34 1.31 -24.73
CA THR A 197 6.70 0.71 -26.02
C THR A 197 5.95 -0.57 -26.35
N THR A 198 5.41 -1.25 -25.32
CA THR A 198 4.77 -2.55 -25.50
C THR A 198 3.32 -2.51 -24.96
N SER A 199 2.38 -2.84 -25.81
CA SER A 199 0.99 -3.06 -25.40
C SER A 199 0.85 -4.42 -24.72
N LEU A 200 0.12 -4.48 -23.59
CA LEU A 200 -0.19 -5.77 -22.97
C LEU A 200 -1.08 -6.66 -23.85
N ARG A 201 -1.82 -6.08 -24.80
CA ARG A 201 -2.66 -6.83 -25.76
C ARG A 201 -1.84 -7.65 -26.76
N ASP A 202 -0.58 -7.28 -26.95
CA ASP A 202 0.33 -7.94 -27.89
C ASP A 202 1.06 -9.12 -27.22
N LEU A 203 0.77 -9.41 -25.95
CA LEU A 203 1.34 -10.55 -25.24
C LEU A 203 0.56 -11.83 -25.59
N GLU A 204 1.29 -12.83 -26.04
CA GLU A 204 0.77 -14.19 -26.25
C GLU A 204 0.81 -15.03 -24.96
N GLU A 205 1.56 -14.56 -23.97
CA GLU A 205 1.75 -15.22 -22.67
C GLU A 205 0.52 -15.04 -21.79
N GLN A 206 0.12 -16.10 -21.09
CA GLN A 206 -0.94 -16.08 -20.09
C GLN A 206 -0.37 -16.23 -18.69
N PHE A 207 -1.07 -15.65 -17.69
CA PHE A 207 -0.66 -15.57 -16.30
C PHE A 207 -1.66 -16.28 -15.38
N ASP A 208 -1.14 -16.92 -14.35
CA ASP A 208 -1.94 -17.57 -13.32
C ASP A 208 -2.46 -16.56 -12.29
N ALA A 209 -1.74 -15.44 -12.12
CA ALA A 209 -2.20 -14.31 -11.34
C ALA A 209 -1.79 -12.99 -11.98
N ILE A 210 -2.69 -11.99 -11.91
CA ILE A 210 -2.42 -10.60 -12.31
C ILE A 210 -2.74 -9.69 -11.15
N LEU A 211 -1.75 -8.89 -10.70
CA LEU A 211 -1.93 -7.84 -9.73
C LEU A 211 -1.92 -6.48 -10.45
N ASP A 212 -3.09 -5.85 -10.52
CA ASP A 212 -3.24 -4.52 -11.12
C ASP A 212 -3.10 -3.44 -10.03
N ILE A 213 -1.86 -2.99 -9.82
CA ILE A 213 -1.51 -1.95 -8.85
C ILE A 213 -1.57 -0.57 -9.52
N GLY A 214 -1.20 -0.49 -10.80
CA GLY A 214 -1.20 0.77 -11.56
C GLY A 214 -2.58 1.34 -11.84
N GLY A 215 -3.60 0.50 -11.94
CA GLY A 215 -4.99 0.93 -12.04
C GLY A 215 -5.43 1.61 -13.35
N HIS A 216 -4.59 1.61 -14.40
CA HIS A 216 -4.85 2.31 -15.66
C HIS A 216 -5.37 1.43 -16.81
N ARG A 217 -5.29 0.11 -16.66
CA ARG A 217 -5.67 -0.85 -17.72
C ARG A 217 -7.13 -1.26 -17.61
N SER A 218 -7.76 -1.60 -18.73
CA SER A 218 -9.13 -2.12 -18.69
C SER A 218 -9.16 -3.52 -18.10
N VAL A 219 -10.22 -3.84 -17.36
CA VAL A 219 -10.43 -5.18 -16.78
C VAL A 219 -10.47 -6.24 -17.87
N ALA A 220 -11.08 -5.95 -19.01
CA ALA A 220 -11.17 -6.86 -20.15
C ALA A 220 -9.78 -7.19 -20.73
N GLU A 221 -8.90 -6.20 -20.86
CA GLU A 221 -7.52 -6.40 -21.31
C GLU A 221 -6.74 -7.29 -20.35
N LEU A 222 -6.83 -7.04 -19.03
CA LEU A 222 -6.12 -7.85 -18.05
C LEU A 222 -6.66 -9.28 -17.99
N ARG A 223 -7.97 -9.46 -18.14
CA ARG A 223 -8.59 -10.78 -18.16
C ARG A 223 -8.19 -11.63 -19.37
N SER A 224 -7.99 -11.01 -20.54
CA SER A 224 -7.56 -11.77 -21.74
C SER A 224 -6.16 -12.39 -21.58
N LEU A 225 -5.38 -11.93 -20.60
CA LEU A 225 -4.06 -12.44 -20.28
C LEU A 225 -4.07 -13.50 -19.17
N LEU A 226 -5.22 -13.84 -18.60
CA LEU A 226 -5.31 -14.89 -17.58
C LEU A 226 -5.42 -16.26 -18.21
N THR A 227 -4.82 -17.25 -17.55
CA THR A 227 -5.15 -18.66 -17.78
C THR A 227 -6.61 -18.93 -17.42
N GLU A 228 -7.15 -20.08 -17.81
CA GLU A 228 -8.54 -20.47 -17.49
C GLU A 228 -8.87 -20.44 -15.99
N ARG A 229 -7.88 -20.64 -15.14
CA ARG A 229 -7.98 -20.64 -13.67
C ARG A 229 -7.31 -19.43 -13.02
N GLY A 230 -6.82 -18.51 -13.84
CA GLY A 230 -6.06 -17.35 -13.38
C GLY A 230 -6.93 -16.37 -12.59
N THR A 231 -6.31 -15.66 -11.68
CA THR A 231 -6.96 -14.68 -10.81
C THR A 231 -6.46 -13.26 -11.08
N LEU A 232 -7.39 -12.31 -11.28
CA LEU A 232 -7.10 -10.88 -11.33
C LEU A 232 -7.40 -10.23 -9.98
N VAL A 233 -6.38 -9.61 -9.37
CA VAL A 233 -6.55 -8.79 -8.16
C VAL A 233 -6.34 -7.32 -8.51
N ILE A 234 -7.40 -6.53 -8.37
CA ILE A 234 -7.35 -5.07 -8.56
C ILE A 234 -6.97 -4.45 -7.23
N VAL A 235 -5.79 -3.83 -7.18
CA VAL A 235 -5.23 -3.17 -5.99
C VAL A 235 -5.34 -1.66 -6.11
N GLY A 236 -5.01 -1.10 -7.28
CA GLY A 236 -5.00 0.33 -7.55
C GLY A 236 -6.15 0.79 -8.43
N SER A 237 -6.50 2.07 -8.33
CA SER A 237 -7.59 2.72 -9.07
C SER A 237 -7.18 4.12 -9.53
N GLU A 238 -5.98 4.28 -10.06
CA GLU A 238 -5.39 5.60 -10.37
C GLU A 238 -6.00 6.27 -11.61
N GLY A 239 -6.68 5.53 -12.47
CA GLY A 239 -7.22 6.01 -13.77
C GLY A 239 -8.61 6.62 -13.73
N GLY A 240 -9.24 6.78 -12.57
CA GLY A 240 -10.64 7.19 -12.46
C GLY A 240 -10.84 8.69 -12.28
N GLY A 241 -12.08 9.17 -12.56
CA GLY A 241 -12.49 10.56 -12.34
C GLY A 241 -12.51 10.97 -10.86
N ARG A 242 -12.64 12.28 -10.61
CA ARG A 242 -12.65 12.87 -9.25
C ARG A 242 -13.67 12.24 -8.30
N TRP A 243 -14.80 11.75 -8.81
CA TRP A 243 -15.89 11.21 -7.99
C TRP A 243 -15.62 9.81 -7.48
N LEU A 244 -15.29 8.89 -8.37
CA LEU A 244 -15.16 7.46 -8.08
C LEU A 244 -13.70 6.98 -8.05
N GLY A 245 -12.76 7.71 -8.68
CA GLY A 245 -11.33 7.40 -8.63
C GLY A 245 -10.98 6.00 -9.15
N GLY A 246 -11.74 5.48 -10.13
CA GLY A 246 -11.56 4.12 -10.64
C GLY A 246 -12.24 3.02 -9.82
N LEU A 247 -12.96 3.35 -8.74
CA LEU A 247 -13.79 2.38 -8.00
C LEU A 247 -14.82 1.69 -8.89
N GLU A 248 -15.29 2.36 -9.96
CA GLU A 248 -16.17 1.78 -10.98
C GLU A 248 -15.57 0.51 -11.63
N ARG A 249 -14.24 0.44 -11.76
CA ARG A 249 -13.55 -0.75 -12.28
C ARG A 249 -13.68 -1.93 -11.31
N SER A 250 -13.48 -1.69 -10.02
CA SER A 250 -13.61 -2.71 -8.97
C SER A 250 -15.05 -3.18 -8.83
N VAL A 251 -16.03 -2.26 -8.87
CA VAL A 251 -17.46 -2.58 -8.83
C VAL A 251 -17.86 -3.35 -10.08
N GLY A 252 -17.44 -2.90 -11.26
CA GLY A 252 -17.70 -3.58 -12.54
C GLY A 252 -17.10 -5.00 -12.57
N ALA A 253 -15.87 -5.17 -12.08
CA ALA A 253 -15.25 -6.48 -11.96
C ALA A 253 -16.01 -7.40 -10.99
N ALA A 254 -16.44 -6.88 -9.84
CA ALA A 254 -17.22 -7.64 -8.86
C ALA A 254 -18.60 -8.06 -9.38
N LEU A 255 -19.30 -7.19 -10.10
CA LEU A 255 -20.59 -7.50 -10.72
C LEU A 255 -20.49 -8.56 -11.82
N LEU A 256 -19.38 -8.60 -12.54
CA LEU A 256 -19.13 -9.61 -13.56
C LEU A 256 -18.59 -10.93 -13.00
N SER A 257 -18.12 -10.94 -11.75
CA SER A 257 -17.52 -12.10 -11.08
C SER A 257 -18.41 -13.35 -11.05
N PRO A 258 -19.74 -13.28 -10.83
CA PRO A 258 -20.61 -14.44 -10.86
C PRO A 258 -20.80 -15.08 -12.25
N PHE A 259 -20.55 -14.31 -13.31
CA PHE A 259 -20.77 -14.73 -14.70
C PHE A 259 -19.47 -15.15 -15.43
N VAL A 260 -18.33 -14.85 -14.82
CA VAL A 260 -17.01 -15.14 -15.38
C VAL A 260 -16.18 -15.75 -14.25
N ARG A 261 -15.71 -16.99 -14.43
CA ARG A 261 -14.77 -17.62 -13.48
C ARG A 261 -13.56 -16.71 -13.33
N GLN A 262 -13.29 -16.30 -12.11
CA GLN A 262 -12.17 -15.46 -11.68
C GLN A 262 -11.36 -16.23 -10.68
#